data_ad2a3979c112407494489e631b4fafa6
#
_entry.id   ad2a3979c112407494489e631b4fafa6
#
_cell.length_a   1.000
_cell.length_b   1.000
_cell.length_c   1.000
_cell.angle_alpha   90.00
_cell.angle_beta   90.00
_cell.angle_gamma   90.00
#
_symmetry.space_group_name_H-M   'P 1'
#
loop_
_entity.id
_entity.type
_entity.pdbx_description
1 polymer ?
#
loop_
_entity_poly.entity_id
_entity_poly.type
_entity_poly.pdbx_seq_one_letter_code
_entity_poly.pdbx_strand_id
1 'polypeptide(L)'
;TLWQGLEGRKLNKVLMISPDFTRLHSNGGFITNACYHFLRAQGCQVEVLIAQGTHEDISEEQFREMYGDIPYDMMIPHRWREDTVVIGEVPEEYLKEITGGLWTQSLAVEVNRKVLDPSYDLILSVGQVVPHEVIGMANHSKNIFVGVGGRQIINKSHMLGAVLGLEQIM
;
A
#
# COMPACT_ATOMS: atom_id res chain seq x y z
N THR A 1 -4.51 12.96 -17.08
CA THR A 1 -4.91 11.59 -16.74
C THR A 1 -3.69 10.70 -16.53
N LEU A 2 -3.87 9.53 -15.86
CA LEU A 2 -2.79 8.55 -15.67
C LEU A 2 -2.16 8.16 -17.02
N TRP A 3 -2.97 7.93 -18.03
CA TRP A 3 -2.53 7.54 -19.37
C TRP A 3 -1.62 8.58 -20.01
N GLN A 4 -1.95 9.86 -19.90
CA GLN A 4 -1.08 10.95 -20.37
C GLN A 4 0.25 10.99 -19.62
N GLY A 5 0.24 10.72 -18.31
CA GLY A 5 1.45 10.64 -17.49
C GLY A 5 2.36 9.46 -17.82
N LEU A 6 1.82 8.41 -18.46
CA LEU A 6 2.56 7.23 -18.90
C LEU A 6 2.93 7.26 -20.38
N GLU A 7 2.44 8.24 -21.14
CA GLU A 7 2.70 8.37 -22.57
C GLU A 7 4.20 8.51 -22.85
N GLY A 8 4.69 7.72 -23.80
CA GLY A 8 6.12 7.69 -24.18
C GLY A 8 7.04 6.94 -23.21
N ARG A 9 6.55 6.46 -22.06
CA ARG A 9 7.34 5.63 -21.15
C ARG A 9 7.37 4.17 -21.65
N LYS A 10 8.54 3.61 -21.76
CA LYS A 10 8.71 2.19 -22.06
C LYS A 10 8.66 1.41 -20.72
N LEU A 11 7.55 0.74 -20.49
CA LEU A 11 7.33 -0.09 -19.30
C LEU A 11 7.31 -1.56 -19.72
N ASN A 12 8.07 -2.40 -19.03
CA ASN A 12 8.09 -3.85 -19.24
C ASN A 12 7.39 -4.57 -18.09
N LYS A 13 7.61 -4.12 -16.84
CA LYS A 13 7.04 -4.74 -15.65
C LYS A 13 6.53 -3.70 -14.66
N VAL A 14 5.29 -3.88 -14.21
CA VAL A 14 4.60 -2.94 -13.30
C VAL A 14 4.07 -3.69 -12.08
N LEU A 15 4.33 -3.16 -10.90
CA LEU A 15 3.71 -3.58 -9.65
C LEU A 15 2.53 -2.64 -9.34
N MET A 16 1.34 -3.20 -9.21
CA MET A 16 0.18 -2.46 -8.72
C MET A 16 -0.01 -2.78 -7.23
N ILE A 17 -0.03 -1.76 -6.38
CA ILE A 17 -0.39 -1.88 -4.97
C ILE A 17 -1.85 -1.47 -4.85
N SER A 18 -2.71 -2.42 -4.52
CA SER A 18 -4.17 -2.28 -4.58
C SER A 18 -4.82 -2.65 -3.25
N PRO A 19 -5.99 -2.05 -2.90
CA PRO A 19 -6.61 -2.26 -1.60
C PRO A 19 -7.10 -3.71 -1.43
N ASP A 20 -7.29 -4.13 -0.20
CA ASP A 20 -7.91 -5.42 0.12
C ASP A 20 -9.45 -5.38 0.01
N PHE A 21 -10.09 -6.53 0.23
CA PHE A 21 -11.54 -6.68 0.09
C PHE A 21 -12.36 -5.82 1.05
N THR A 22 -11.80 -5.39 2.19
CA THR A 22 -12.51 -4.47 3.10
C THR A 22 -12.82 -3.11 2.45
N ARG A 23 -12.15 -2.79 1.34
CA ARG A 23 -12.34 -1.57 0.55
C ARG A 23 -13.10 -1.82 -0.77
N LEU A 24 -13.88 -2.89 -0.87
CA LEU A 24 -14.69 -3.20 -2.07
C LEU A 24 -15.49 -1.99 -2.56
N HIS A 25 -16.12 -1.26 -1.63
CA HIS A 25 -16.94 -0.07 -1.91
C HIS A 25 -16.18 1.13 -2.50
N SER A 26 -14.83 1.10 -2.50
CA SER A 26 -13.98 2.23 -2.93
C SER A 26 -13.84 2.35 -4.45
N ASN A 27 -14.35 1.40 -5.23
CA ASN A 27 -14.05 1.20 -6.64
C ASN A 27 -12.55 0.99 -6.96
N GLY A 28 -11.71 0.78 -5.95
CA GLY A 28 -10.28 0.54 -6.13
C GLY A 28 -9.99 -0.69 -7.00
N GLY A 29 -10.79 -1.74 -6.82
CA GLY A 29 -10.69 -2.95 -7.65
C GLY A 29 -11.01 -2.69 -9.12
N PHE A 30 -12.09 -1.95 -9.41
CA PHE A 30 -12.46 -1.56 -10.78
C PHE A 30 -11.35 -0.72 -11.45
N ILE A 31 -10.78 0.25 -10.73
CA ILE A 31 -9.68 1.07 -11.24
C ILE A 31 -8.44 0.20 -11.49
N THR A 32 -8.14 -0.72 -10.58
CA THR A 32 -7.02 -1.67 -10.73
C THR A 32 -7.22 -2.54 -11.97
N ASN A 33 -8.42 -3.08 -12.18
CA ASN A 33 -8.76 -3.89 -13.35
C ASN A 33 -8.55 -3.09 -14.65
N ALA A 34 -9.09 -1.86 -14.73
CA ALA A 34 -8.92 -1.01 -15.90
C ALA A 34 -7.43 -0.69 -16.18
N CYS A 35 -6.65 -0.41 -15.14
CA CYS A 35 -5.21 -0.18 -15.26
C CYS A 35 -4.46 -1.44 -15.69
N TYR A 36 -4.82 -2.59 -15.12
CA TYR A 36 -4.24 -3.88 -15.48
C TYR A 36 -4.38 -4.16 -16.97
N HIS A 37 -5.60 -4.11 -17.50
CA HIS A 37 -5.85 -4.37 -18.92
C HIS A 37 -5.17 -3.36 -19.84
N PHE A 38 -5.17 -2.08 -19.47
CA PHE A 38 -4.44 -1.07 -20.23
C PHE A 38 -2.95 -1.39 -20.31
N LEU A 39 -2.30 -1.70 -19.19
CA LEU A 39 -0.86 -2.00 -19.16
C LEU A 39 -0.54 -3.31 -19.89
N ARG A 40 -1.39 -4.33 -19.72
CA ARG A 40 -1.26 -5.58 -20.47
C ARG A 40 -1.36 -5.40 -21.98
N ALA A 41 -2.27 -4.54 -22.43
CA ALA A 41 -2.40 -4.20 -23.85
C ALA A 41 -1.17 -3.46 -24.41
N GLN A 42 -0.36 -2.80 -23.56
CA GLN A 42 0.92 -2.20 -23.91
C GLN A 42 2.09 -3.21 -23.86
N GLY A 43 1.81 -4.48 -23.57
CA GLY A 43 2.83 -5.53 -23.47
C GLY A 43 3.53 -5.63 -22.10
N CYS A 44 3.08 -4.87 -21.09
CA CYS A 44 3.66 -4.92 -19.76
C CYS A 44 3.30 -6.24 -19.04
N GLN A 45 4.24 -6.76 -18.26
CA GLN A 45 3.93 -7.70 -17.19
C GLN A 45 3.36 -6.92 -16.01
N VAL A 46 2.27 -7.40 -15.43
CA VAL A 46 1.61 -6.70 -14.30
C VAL A 46 1.35 -7.69 -13.18
N GLU A 47 1.81 -7.35 -11.99
CA GLU A 47 1.53 -8.07 -10.74
C GLU A 47 0.72 -7.16 -9.81
N VAL A 48 -0.17 -7.74 -9.00
CA VAL A 48 -1.04 -7.00 -8.07
C VAL A 48 -0.72 -7.43 -6.64
N LEU A 49 -0.04 -6.55 -5.90
CA LEU A 49 0.25 -6.70 -4.48
C LEU A 49 -0.90 -6.11 -3.67
N ILE A 50 -1.50 -6.93 -2.80
CA ILE A 50 -2.64 -6.48 -1.99
C ILE A 50 -2.15 -5.71 -0.76
N ALA A 51 -2.63 -4.47 -0.62
CA ALA A 51 -2.34 -3.59 0.51
C ALA A 51 -3.25 -3.93 1.70
N GLN A 52 -3.12 -5.16 2.23
CA GLN A 52 -3.98 -5.71 3.28
C GLN A 52 -3.51 -5.41 4.71
N GLY A 53 -2.30 -4.89 4.88
CA GLY A 53 -1.74 -4.66 6.20
C GLY A 53 -1.70 -5.95 7.01
N THR A 54 -2.43 -5.99 8.13
CA THR A 54 -2.56 -7.17 9.01
C THR A 54 -3.86 -7.95 8.79
N HIS A 55 -4.67 -7.60 7.78
CA HIS A 55 -5.91 -8.31 7.47
C HIS A 55 -5.62 -9.72 6.90
N GLU A 56 -6.67 -10.55 6.89
CA GLU A 56 -6.62 -11.88 6.29
C GLU A 56 -6.44 -11.82 4.77
N ASP A 57 -5.88 -12.89 4.22
CA ASP A 57 -5.72 -13.03 2.77
C ASP A 57 -7.09 -13.00 2.07
N ILE A 58 -7.15 -12.33 0.95
CA ILE A 58 -8.35 -12.29 0.10
C ILE A 58 -8.54 -13.65 -0.58
N SER A 59 -9.76 -14.21 -0.48
CA SER A 59 -10.10 -15.44 -1.19
C SER A 59 -10.20 -15.23 -2.69
N GLU A 60 -10.14 -16.31 -3.48
CA GLU A 60 -10.30 -16.22 -4.94
C GLU A 60 -11.68 -15.66 -5.33
N GLU A 61 -12.74 -16.01 -4.60
CA GLU A 61 -14.09 -15.48 -4.81
C GLU A 61 -14.14 -13.97 -4.58
N GLN A 62 -13.62 -13.50 -3.44
CA GLN A 62 -13.51 -12.09 -3.11
C GLN A 62 -12.62 -11.32 -4.11
N PHE A 63 -11.54 -11.95 -4.55
CA PHE A 63 -10.67 -11.35 -5.56
C PHE A 63 -11.41 -11.15 -6.89
N ARG A 64 -12.15 -12.14 -7.34
CA ARG A 64 -12.95 -12.04 -8.57
C ARG A 64 -14.07 -11.00 -8.45
N GLU A 65 -14.73 -10.94 -7.30
CA GLU A 65 -15.76 -9.92 -7.05
C GLU A 65 -15.18 -8.50 -7.12
N MET A 66 -14.01 -8.27 -6.54
CA MET A 66 -13.39 -6.95 -6.43
C MET A 66 -12.63 -6.55 -7.71
N TYR A 67 -11.88 -7.46 -8.30
CA TYR A 67 -10.93 -7.20 -9.38
C TYR A 67 -11.36 -7.75 -10.75
N GLY A 68 -12.52 -8.40 -10.80
CA GLY A 68 -13.10 -8.90 -12.05
C GLY A 68 -12.29 -10.05 -12.65
N ASP A 69 -11.90 -9.88 -13.91
CA ASP A 69 -11.25 -10.91 -14.71
C ASP A 69 -9.71 -10.89 -14.65
N ILE A 70 -9.11 -10.13 -13.73
CA ILE A 70 -7.67 -10.27 -13.47
C ILE A 70 -7.40 -11.70 -13.01
N PRO A 71 -6.45 -12.44 -13.63
CA PRO A 71 -6.12 -13.78 -13.19
C PRO A 71 -5.64 -13.81 -11.73
N TYR A 72 -6.17 -14.74 -10.94
CA TYR A 72 -5.88 -14.82 -9.50
C TYR A 72 -4.40 -15.10 -9.21
N ASP A 73 -3.68 -15.77 -10.11
CA ASP A 73 -2.25 -16.03 -10.03
C ASP A 73 -1.37 -14.78 -10.22
N MET A 74 -1.96 -13.67 -10.70
CA MET A 74 -1.30 -12.36 -10.72
C MET A 74 -1.35 -11.63 -9.37
N MET A 75 -2.16 -12.12 -8.44
CA MET A 75 -2.29 -11.59 -7.10
C MET A 75 -1.13 -12.03 -6.21
N ILE A 76 -0.55 -11.08 -5.50
CA ILE A 76 0.48 -11.32 -4.49
C ILE A 76 -0.11 -10.94 -3.14
N PRO A 77 -0.31 -11.90 -2.22
CA PRO A 77 -0.71 -11.58 -0.86
C PRO A 77 0.43 -10.89 -0.12
N HIS A 78 0.11 -9.96 0.76
CA HIS A 78 1.10 -9.32 1.61
C HIS A 78 1.26 -10.07 2.94
N ARG A 79 2.32 -10.81 3.09
CA ARG A 79 2.67 -11.50 4.35
C ARG A 79 3.50 -10.58 5.22
N TRP A 80 2.86 -9.72 5.98
CA TRP A 80 3.49 -8.64 6.74
C TRP A 80 4.54 -9.10 7.78
N ARG A 81 4.54 -10.39 8.15
CA ARG A 81 5.55 -10.98 9.05
C ARG A 81 6.79 -11.53 8.34
N GLU A 82 6.69 -11.83 7.03
CA GLU A 82 7.68 -12.62 6.29
C GLU A 82 8.27 -11.85 5.11
N ASP A 83 7.45 -11.05 4.42
CA ASP A 83 7.81 -10.44 3.14
C ASP A 83 8.36 -9.03 3.27
N THR A 84 8.60 -8.55 4.49
CA THR A 84 9.05 -7.18 4.74
C THR A 84 10.54 -7.07 5.01
N VAL A 85 11.07 -5.91 4.70
CA VAL A 85 12.45 -5.52 5.00
C VAL A 85 12.46 -4.12 5.60
N VAL A 86 13.39 -3.88 6.52
CA VAL A 86 13.63 -2.56 7.09
C VAL A 86 14.40 -1.72 6.07
N ILE A 87 13.88 -0.53 5.76
CA ILE A 87 14.49 0.41 4.80
C ILE A 87 15.06 1.65 5.48
N GLY A 88 14.78 1.84 6.75
CA GLY A 88 15.24 2.98 7.53
C GLY A 88 14.55 3.06 8.87
N GLU A 89 14.76 4.14 9.55
CA GLU A 89 14.21 4.42 10.87
C GLU A 89 13.83 5.91 10.98
N VAL A 90 12.67 6.18 11.57
CA VAL A 90 12.33 7.53 12.02
C VAL A 90 12.93 7.73 13.41
N PRO A 91 13.84 8.71 13.59
CA PRO A 91 14.53 8.89 14.87
C PRO A 91 13.60 9.24 16.03
N GLU A 92 13.96 8.80 17.24
CA GLU A 92 13.26 9.12 18.48
C GLU A 92 13.12 10.63 18.68
N GLU A 93 14.19 11.37 18.45
CA GLU A 93 14.23 12.82 18.67
C GLU A 93 13.19 13.54 17.82
N TYR A 94 13.06 13.14 16.54
CA TYR A 94 12.04 13.70 15.65
C TYR A 94 10.63 13.37 16.13
N LEU A 95 10.37 12.10 16.50
CA LEU A 95 9.06 11.68 16.99
C LEU A 95 8.72 12.34 18.33
N LYS A 96 9.70 12.52 19.21
CA LYS A 96 9.54 13.25 20.46
C LYS A 96 9.21 14.72 20.24
N GLU A 97 9.86 15.37 19.29
CA GLU A 97 9.60 16.77 18.94
C GLU A 97 8.16 16.94 18.43
N ILE A 98 7.75 16.20 17.39
CA ILE A 98 6.43 16.35 16.77
C ILE A 98 5.27 15.92 17.67
N THR A 99 5.53 15.11 18.68
CA THR A 99 4.51 14.64 19.65
C THR A 99 4.50 15.44 20.94
N GLY A 100 5.31 16.51 21.06
CA GLY A 100 5.43 17.25 22.31
C GLY A 100 5.94 16.40 23.48
N GLY A 101 6.75 15.37 23.21
CA GLY A 101 7.34 14.48 24.20
C GLY A 101 6.48 13.26 24.58
N LEU A 102 5.31 13.10 23.96
CA LEU A 102 4.42 11.96 24.23
C LEU A 102 4.96 10.62 23.71
N TRP A 103 5.81 10.66 22.68
CA TRP A 103 6.43 9.49 22.09
C TRP A 103 7.96 9.57 22.18
N THR A 104 8.57 8.55 22.76
CA THR A 104 10.01 8.51 23.06
C THR A 104 10.66 7.22 22.57
N GLN A 105 10.30 6.76 21.39
CA GLN A 105 10.88 5.58 20.74
C GLN A 105 11.06 5.88 19.26
N SER A 106 12.12 5.34 18.68
CA SER A 106 12.27 5.32 17.22
C SER A 106 11.26 4.39 16.55
N LEU A 107 11.05 4.56 15.25
CA LEU A 107 10.13 3.79 14.44
C LEU A 107 10.86 3.20 13.24
N ALA A 108 11.11 1.89 13.27
CA ALA A 108 11.64 1.19 12.10
C ALA A 108 10.63 1.22 10.96
N VAL A 109 11.08 1.61 9.78
CA VAL A 109 10.27 1.66 8.56
C VAL A 109 10.47 0.37 7.78
N GLU A 110 9.41 -0.42 7.69
CA GLU A 110 9.40 -1.72 7.01
C GLU A 110 8.44 -1.69 5.83
N VAL A 111 8.85 -2.22 4.69
CA VAL A 111 8.00 -2.36 3.50
C VAL A 111 8.14 -3.75 2.89
N ASN A 112 7.13 -4.19 2.14
CA ASN A 112 7.23 -5.42 1.37
C ASN A 112 8.41 -5.34 0.39
N ARG A 113 9.24 -6.39 0.35
CA ARG A 113 10.44 -6.46 -0.51
C ARG A 113 10.15 -6.25 -1.99
N LYS A 114 8.94 -6.54 -2.46
CA LYS A 114 8.51 -6.28 -3.83
C LYS A 114 8.57 -4.79 -4.20
N VAL A 115 8.37 -3.90 -3.24
CA VAL A 115 8.47 -2.43 -3.45
C VAL A 115 9.91 -2.01 -3.80
N LEU A 116 10.89 -2.79 -3.38
CA LEU A 116 12.31 -2.51 -3.63
C LEU A 116 12.89 -3.32 -4.80
N ASP A 117 12.10 -4.18 -5.42
CA ASP A 117 12.56 -5.03 -6.52
C ASP A 117 12.80 -4.17 -7.77
N PRO A 118 14.08 -4.06 -8.22
CA PRO A 118 14.44 -3.21 -9.35
C PRO A 118 13.93 -3.73 -10.70
N SER A 119 13.31 -4.90 -10.73
CA SER A 119 12.68 -5.44 -11.94
C SER A 119 11.41 -4.70 -12.34
N TYR A 120 10.80 -3.93 -11.42
CA TYR A 120 9.62 -3.12 -11.75
C TYR A 120 10.03 -1.73 -12.27
N ASP A 121 9.59 -1.39 -13.45
CA ASP A 121 9.78 -0.06 -14.06
C ASP A 121 8.87 0.99 -13.44
N LEU A 122 7.76 0.55 -12.83
CA LEU A 122 6.76 1.41 -12.20
C LEU A 122 6.07 0.68 -11.06
N ILE A 123 5.85 1.41 -9.96
CA ILE A 123 4.92 1.02 -8.90
C ILE A 123 3.71 1.96 -8.97
N LEU A 124 2.54 1.38 -9.16
CA LEU A 124 1.28 2.11 -9.24
C LEU A 124 0.42 1.80 -8.01
N SER A 125 0.26 2.78 -7.12
CA SER A 125 -0.59 2.65 -5.94
C SER A 125 -2.01 3.11 -6.25
N VAL A 126 -2.98 2.24 -6.04
CA VAL A 126 -4.40 2.48 -6.24
C VAL A 126 -5.12 2.42 -4.90
N GLY A 127 -6.02 3.37 -4.65
CA GLY A 127 -6.82 3.36 -3.44
C GLY A 127 -7.63 4.64 -3.27
N GLN A 128 -8.58 4.60 -2.35
CA GLN A 128 -9.43 5.73 -2.01
C GLN A 128 -8.72 6.65 -1.01
N VAL A 129 -8.71 7.95 -1.29
CA VAL A 129 -8.18 8.97 -0.38
C VAL A 129 -9.32 9.49 0.49
N VAL A 130 -9.35 9.03 1.73
CA VAL A 130 -10.34 9.40 2.75
C VAL A 130 -9.67 9.49 4.11
N PRO A 131 -10.26 10.23 5.07
CA PRO A 131 -9.80 10.20 6.46
C PRO A 131 -9.75 8.77 7.01
N HIS A 132 -8.68 8.47 7.75
CA HIS A 132 -8.51 7.20 8.45
C HIS A 132 -8.61 7.45 9.95
N GLU A 133 -9.30 6.55 10.65
CA GLU A 133 -9.64 6.73 12.08
C GLU A 133 -8.43 6.80 13.03
N VAL A 134 -7.23 6.43 12.56
CA VAL A 134 -6.04 6.36 13.46
C VAL A 134 -4.81 7.05 12.90
N ILE A 135 -4.56 7.03 11.59
CA ILE A 135 -3.27 7.40 11.01
C ILE A 135 -3.36 8.45 9.89
N GLY A 136 -4.30 9.36 9.99
CA GLY A 136 -4.47 10.46 9.04
C GLY A 136 -5.23 10.03 7.78
N MET A 137 -4.63 10.16 6.60
CA MET A 137 -5.30 9.87 5.33
C MET A 137 -5.02 8.45 4.83
N ALA A 138 -6.06 7.74 4.39
CA ALA A 138 -5.92 6.48 3.66
C ALA A 138 -5.26 6.69 2.30
N ASN A 139 -4.76 5.59 1.70
CA ASN A 139 -3.99 5.61 0.46
C ASN A 139 -2.68 6.42 0.57
N HIS A 140 -2.14 6.94 -0.51
CA HIS A 140 -0.85 7.64 -0.57
C HIS A 140 0.28 6.84 0.12
N SER A 141 1.07 7.49 0.98
CA SER A 141 2.14 6.86 1.76
C SER A 141 1.64 5.73 2.67
N LYS A 142 0.39 5.82 3.19
CA LYS A 142 -0.20 4.75 4.00
C LYS A 142 -0.30 3.43 3.24
N ASN A 143 -0.64 3.44 1.95
CA ASN A 143 -0.71 2.21 1.15
C ASN A 143 0.63 1.47 1.12
N ILE A 144 1.73 2.22 1.11
CA ILE A 144 3.09 1.67 1.06
C ILE A 144 3.59 1.31 2.46
N PHE A 145 3.49 2.22 3.44
CA PHE A 145 4.09 2.02 4.76
C PHE A 145 3.20 1.26 5.74
N VAL A 146 1.91 1.16 5.47
CA VAL A 146 0.97 0.40 6.30
C VAL A 146 0.32 -0.72 5.50
N GLY A 147 -0.23 -0.43 4.33
CA GLY A 147 -0.90 -1.42 3.49
C GLY A 147 0.01 -2.58 3.08
N VAL A 148 1.27 -2.28 2.76
CA VAL A 148 2.32 -3.27 2.50
C VAL A 148 3.52 -3.11 3.42
N GLY A 149 3.30 -2.57 4.61
CA GLY A 149 4.28 -2.40 5.68
C GLY A 149 4.46 -3.63 6.56
N GLY A 150 5.49 -3.60 7.40
CA GLY A 150 5.78 -4.65 8.36
C GLY A 150 5.16 -4.40 9.74
N ARG A 151 5.44 -5.31 10.66
CA ARG A 151 4.86 -5.32 12.00
C ARG A 151 5.12 -4.04 12.78
N GLN A 152 6.36 -3.54 12.74
CA GLN A 152 6.74 -2.40 13.59
C GLN A 152 6.10 -1.13 13.09
N ILE A 153 6.20 -0.84 11.78
CA ILE A 153 5.62 0.38 11.21
C ILE A 153 4.09 0.39 11.38
N ILE A 154 3.40 -0.73 11.18
CA ILE A 154 1.95 -0.82 11.36
C ILE A 154 1.58 -0.55 12.83
N ASN A 155 2.12 -1.32 13.76
CA ASN A 155 1.75 -1.24 15.17
C ASN A 155 2.10 0.13 15.79
N LYS A 156 3.33 0.61 15.55
CA LYS A 156 3.80 1.85 16.14
C LYS A 156 3.12 3.09 15.52
N SER A 157 2.84 3.09 14.20
CA SER A 157 2.13 4.21 13.58
C SER A 157 0.68 4.33 14.09
N HIS A 158 -0.01 3.20 14.28
CA HIS A 158 -1.35 3.19 14.88
C HIS A 158 -1.33 3.65 16.34
N MET A 159 -0.35 3.19 17.10
CA MET A 159 -0.17 3.62 18.50
C MET A 159 0.15 5.12 18.59
N LEU A 160 1.02 5.63 17.71
CA LEU A 160 1.35 7.04 17.61
C LEU A 160 0.10 7.88 17.29
N GLY A 161 -0.70 7.45 16.32
CA GLY A 161 -1.95 8.12 15.98
C GLY A 161 -2.96 8.13 17.12
N ALA A 162 -3.06 7.01 17.86
CA ALA A 162 -3.93 6.93 19.04
C ALA A 162 -3.47 7.86 20.17
N VAL A 163 -2.16 8.03 20.37
CA VAL A 163 -1.59 8.93 21.37
C VAL A 163 -1.81 10.39 21.02
N LEU A 164 -1.64 10.75 19.74
CA LEU A 164 -1.83 12.14 19.27
C LEU A 164 -3.30 12.53 19.13
N GLY A 165 -4.17 11.58 18.85
CA GLY A 165 -5.59 11.82 18.56
C GLY A 165 -5.84 12.37 17.16
N LEU A 166 -7.10 12.27 16.71
CA LEU A 166 -7.53 12.62 15.35
C LEU A 166 -7.23 14.06 14.95
N GLU A 167 -7.37 15.00 15.87
CA GLU A 167 -7.18 16.43 15.59
C GLU A 167 -5.73 16.79 15.19
N GLN A 168 -4.76 16.00 15.65
CA GLN A 168 -3.34 16.26 15.37
C GLN A 168 -2.81 15.45 14.18
N ILE A 169 -3.48 14.39 13.78
CA ILE A 169 -3.04 13.52 12.69
C ILE A 169 -3.73 13.81 11.35
N MET A 170 -4.76 14.66 11.37
CA MET A 170 -5.50 15.13 10.19
C MET A 170 -5.00 16.48 9.71
#